data_bc922cfc1e78631414e14a52d65244f2
#
_entry.id   bc922cfc1e78631414e14a52d65244f2
#
_cell.length_a   1.000
_cell.length_b   1.000
_cell.length_c   1.000
_cell.angle_alpha   90.00
_cell.angle_beta   90.00
_cell.angle_gamma   90.00
#
_symmetry.space_group_name_H-M   'P 1'
#
loop_
_entity.id
_entity.type
_entity.pdbx_description
1 polymer ?
#
loop_
_entity_poly.entity_id
_entity_poly.type
_entity_poly.pdbx_seq_one_letter_code
_entity_poly.pdbx_strand_id
1 'polypeptide(L)'
;MKTEKYTVTGMTCAACQANVTRCVQKLEGVEDVNVSLLANQMTVTYDEAQLEPNEIISAVQKIGYGAALPEQAGAKDNSFRS
;
A
#
# COMPACT_ATOMS: atom_id res chain seq x y z
N MET A 1 11.74 -9.73 7.34
CA MET A 1 10.45 -9.06 7.07
C MET A 1 10.62 -7.56 6.99
N LYS A 2 9.93 -6.94 6.09
CA LYS A 2 10.04 -5.50 5.89
C LYS A 2 8.68 -4.86 6.09
N THR A 3 8.65 -3.71 6.76
CA THR A 3 7.42 -2.97 6.97
C THR A 3 7.46 -1.70 6.12
N GLU A 4 6.46 -1.54 5.27
CA GLU A 4 6.36 -0.37 4.40
C GLU A 4 5.02 0.30 4.59
N LYS A 5 5.02 1.62 4.47
CA LYS A 5 3.79 2.38 4.50
C LYS A 5 3.45 2.82 3.08
N TYR A 6 2.17 2.74 2.76
CA TYR A 6 1.68 3.13 1.45
C TYR A 6 0.58 4.15 1.60
N THR A 7 0.57 5.14 0.73
CA THR A 7 -0.54 6.08 0.68
C THR A 7 -1.62 5.45 -0.19
N VAL A 8 -2.83 5.32 0.35
CA VAL A 8 -3.94 4.69 -0.36
C VAL A 8 -4.99 5.74 -0.64
N THR A 9 -5.46 5.78 -1.89
CA THR A 9 -6.49 6.73 -2.29
C THR A 9 -7.74 5.99 -2.72
N GLY A 10 -8.87 6.65 -2.64
CA GLY A 10 -10.14 6.06 -3.03
C GLY A 10 -10.88 5.39 -1.90
N MET A 11 -10.30 5.32 -0.71
CA MET A 11 -10.98 4.75 0.44
C MET A 11 -11.90 5.81 1.04
N THR A 12 -13.19 5.56 0.98
CA THR A 12 -14.17 6.51 1.50
C THR A 12 -15.02 5.94 2.62
N CYS A 13 -14.88 4.66 2.92
CA CYS A 13 -15.67 4.04 3.98
C CYS A 13 -14.97 2.80 4.53
N ALA A 14 -15.50 2.28 5.63
CA ALA A 14 -14.92 1.11 6.28
C ALA A 14 -14.90 -0.11 5.40
N ALA A 15 -15.87 -0.24 4.52
CA ALA A 15 -15.92 -1.38 3.59
C ALA A 15 -14.72 -1.34 2.64
N CYS A 16 -14.34 -0.14 2.22
CA CYS A 16 -13.17 0.03 1.36
C CYS A 16 -11.91 -0.40 2.09
N GLN A 17 -11.79 -0.01 3.35
CA GLN A 17 -10.66 -0.41 4.17
C GLN A 17 -10.56 -1.92 4.26
N ALA A 18 -11.68 -2.58 4.50
CA ALA A 18 -11.71 -4.03 4.61
C ALA A 18 -11.31 -4.69 3.29
N ASN A 19 -11.79 -4.14 2.18
CA ASN A 19 -11.45 -4.68 0.87
C ASN A 19 -9.95 -4.60 0.58
N VAL A 20 -9.36 -3.45 0.88
CA VAL A 20 -7.93 -3.26 0.67
C VAL A 20 -7.14 -4.21 1.55
N THR A 21 -7.50 -4.30 2.82
CA THR A 21 -6.82 -5.18 3.76
C THR A 21 -6.87 -6.63 3.27
N ARG A 22 -8.05 -7.08 2.90
CA ARG A 22 -8.22 -8.44 2.45
C ARG A 22 -7.44 -8.73 1.18
N CYS A 23 -7.46 -7.80 0.24
CA CYS A 23 -6.78 -7.97 -1.03
C CYS A 23 -5.27 -8.13 -0.82
N VAL A 24 -4.69 -7.30 0.03
CA VAL A 24 -3.27 -7.34 0.27
C VAL A 24 -2.89 -8.59 1.08
N GLN A 25 -3.73 -8.99 2.03
CA GLN A 25 -3.45 -10.17 2.84
C GLN A 25 -3.41 -11.46 2.02
N LYS A 26 -4.06 -11.47 0.88
CA LYS A 26 -4.07 -12.64 0.01
C LYS A 26 -2.76 -12.85 -0.72
N LEU A 27 -1.92 -11.84 -0.76
CA LEU A 27 -0.65 -11.94 -1.47
C LEU A 27 0.32 -12.81 -0.68
N GLU A 28 1.06 -13.63 -1.39
CA GLU A 28 2.07 -14.46 -0.76
C GLU A 28 3.22 -13.59 -0.30
N GLY A 29 3.71 -13.89 0.89
CA GLY A 29 4.78 -13.09 1.45
C GLY A 29 4.33 -12.01 2.40
N VAL A 30 3.03 -11.72 2.43
CA VAL A 30 2.49 -10.72 3.35
C VAL A 30 2.29 -11.34 4.72
N GLU A 31 2.88 -10.71 5.73
CA GLU A 31 2.75 -11.16 7.11
C GLU A 31 1.60 -10.44 7.80
N ASP A 32 1.50 -9.15 7.60
CA ASP A 32 0.50 -8.35 8.29
C ASP A 32 0.13 -7.12 7.47
N VAL A 33 -1.08 -6.66 7.65
CA VAL A 33 -1.58 -5.46 6.96
C VAL A 33 -2.37 -4.63 7.95
N ASN A 34 -2.10 -3.34 7.97
CA ASN A 34 -2.83 -2.42 8.83
C ASN A 34 -3.20 -1.19 8.00
N VAL A 35 -4.49 -0.95 7.85
CA VAL A 35 -4.99 0.15 7.03
C VAL A 35 -5.61 1.21 7.93
N SER A 36 -5.25 2.47 7.70
CA SER A 36 -5.80 3.59 8.44
C SER A 36 -6.63 4.47 7.51
N LEU A 37 -7.91 4.58 7.79
CA LEU A 37 -8.79 5.45 7.02
C LEU A 37 -8.49 6.92 7.27
N LEU A 38 -8.19 7.23 8.51
CA LEU A 38 -7.93 8.63 8.87
C LEU A 38 -6.71 9.19 8.18
N ALA A 39 -5.69 8.38 8.06
CA ALA A 39 -4.45 8.81 7.45
C ALA A 39 -4.38 8.47 5.97
N ASN A 40 -5.34 7.70 5.46
CA ASN A 40 -5.33 7.19 4.09
C ASN A 40 -4.02 6.48 3.81
N GLN A 41 -3.60 5.67 4.77
CA GLN A 41 -2.33 4.96 4.69
C GLN A 41 -2.53 3.50 5.03
N MET A 42 -1.64 2.68 4.49
CA MET A 42 -1.64 1.25 4.72
C MET A 42 -0.22 0.85 5.11
N THR A 43 -0.10 0.12 6.22
CA THR A 43 1.17 -0.42 6.64
C THR A 43 1.17 -1.91 6.36
N VAL A 44 2.13 -2.37 5.59
CA VAL A 44 2.23 -3.77 5.21
C VAL A 44 3.56 -4.32 5.67
N THR A 45 3.51 -5.44 6.39
CA THR A 45 4.71 -6.18 6.76
C THR A 45 4.78 -7.40 5.86
N TYR A 46 5.83 -7.53 5.10
CA TYR A 46 5.95 -8.59 4.12
C TYR A 46 7.40 -9.04 3.96
N ASP A 47 7.57 -10.19 3.33
CA ASP A 47 8.88 -10.73 3.04
C ASP A 47 9.32 -10.22 1.67
N GLU A 48 10.26 -9.29 1.66
CA GLU A 48 10.70 -8.67 0.42
C GLU A 48 11.40 -9.65 -0.52
N ALA A 49 11.78 -10.79 -0.02
CA ALA A 49 12.36 -11.82 -0.86
C ALA A 49 11.30 -12.56 -1.68
N GLN A 50 10.07 -12.54 -1.22
CA GLN A 50 8.97 -13.24 -1.88
C GLN A 50 8.01 -12.29 -2.59
N LEU A 51 7.95 -11.05 -2.17
CA LEU A 51 6.95 -10.11 -2.65
C LEU A 51 7.58 -8.75 -2.88
N GLU A 52 7.21 -8.12 -3.97
CA GLU A 52 7.71 -6.78 -4.27
C GLU A 52 6.65 -5.72 -3.96
N PRO A 53 7.09 -4.51 -3.60
CA PRO A 53 6.14 -3.42 -3.35
C PRO A 53 5.19 -3.17 -4.52
N ASN A 54 5.68 -3.32 -5.73
CA ASN A 54 4.85 -3.11 -6.91
C ASN A 54 3.67 -4.07 -6.97
N GLU A 55 3.85 -5.27 -6.46
CA GLU A 55 2.77 -6.25 -6.44
C GLU A 55 1.68 -5.84 -5.47
N ILE A 56 2.07 -5.25 -4.35
CA ILE A 56 1.11 -4.75 -3.37
C ILE A 56 0.31 -3.61 -3.99
N ILE A 57 1.00 -2.67 -4.61
CA ILE A 57 0.36 -1.53 -5.26
C ILE A 57 -0.59 -2.02 -6.35
N SER A 58 -0.12 -2.95 -7.16
CA SER A 58 -0.92 -3.50 -8.25
C SER A 58 -2.19 -4.17 -7.75
N ALA A 59 -2.08 -4.91 -6.64
CA ALA A 59 -3.23 -5.59 -6.06
C ALA A 59 -4.29 -4.59 -5.61
N VAL A 60 -3.86 -3.49 -5.01
CA VAL A 60 -4.77 -2.44 -4.57
C VAL A 60 -5.43 -1.77 -5.77
N GLN A 61 -4.66 -1.53 -6.82
CA GLN A 61 -5.20 -0.90 -8.03
C GLN A 61 -6.24 -1.77 -8.73
N LYS A 62 -6.06 -3.07 -8.65
CA LYS A 62 -6.99 -4.00 -9.31
C LYS A 62 -8.40 -3.93 -8.76
N ILE A 63 -8.54 -3.53 -7.51
CA ILE A 63 -9.87 -3.43 -6.91
C ILE A 63 -10.41 -2.01 -6.96
N GLY A 64 -9.72 -1.13 -7.71
CA GLY A 64 -10.24 0.21 -7.97
C GLY A 64 -9.72 1.31 -7.07
N TYR A 65 -8.69 1.03 -6.27
CA TYR A 65 -8.09 2.02 -5.39
C TYR A 65 -6.69 2.37 -5.86
N GLY A 66 -6.15 3.47 -5.36
CA GLY A 66 -4.78 3.86 -5.67
C GLY A 66 -3.87 3.57 -4.49
N ALA A 67 -2.65 3.20 -4.76
CA ALA A 67 -1.65 3.01 -3.73
C ALA A 67 -0.30 3.47 -4.24
N ALA A 68 0.47 4.10 -3.37
CA ALA A 68 1.79 4.57 -3.73
C ALA A 68 2.64 4.67 -2.48
N LEU A 69 3.94 4.50 -2.65
CA LEU A 69 4.86 4.71 -1.55
C LEU A 69 5.03 6.21 -1.31
N PRO A 70 4.92 6.66 -0.06
CA PRO A 70 5.11 8.08 0.23
C PRO A 70 6.48 8.57 -0.20
N GLU A 71 7.48 7.72 -0.12
CA GLU A 71 8.83 8.04 -0.55
C GLU A 71 8.89 8.39 -2.01
N GLN A 72 8.18 7.64 -2.83
CA GLN A 72 8.16 7.90 -4.25
C GLN A 72 7.52 9.24 -4.57
N ALA A 73 6.47 9.57 -3.86
CA ALA A 73 5.82 10.84 -4.06
C ALA A 73 6.75 11.99 -3.68
N GLY A 74 7.43 11.84 -2.56
CA GLY A 74 8.37 12.85 -2.13
C GLY A 74 9.57 12.96 -3.05
N ALA A 75 10.08 11.84 -3.48
CA ALA A 75 11.22 11.83 -4.37
C ALA A 75 10.89 12.51 -5.69
N LYS A 76 9.67 12.34 -6.13
CA LYS A 76 9.25 12.96 -7.34
C LYS A 76 9.32 14.46 -7.26
N ASP A 77 8.86 15.01 -6.16
CA ASP A 77 8.93 16.44 -5.96
C ASP A 77 10.35 16.92 -5.89
N ASN A 78 11.18 16.15 -5.28
CA ASN A 78 12.55 16.55 -5.12
C ASN A 78 13.34 16.45 -6.38
N SER A 79 12.97 15.52 -7.20
CA SER A 79 13.79 15.32 -8.35
C SER A 79 13.77 16.48 -9.24
N PHE A 80 13.04 17.16 -8.94
CA PHE A 80 13.21 18.22 -9.54
C PHE A 80 14.17 18.95 -9.02
N ARG A 81 14.64 18.88 -8.36
CA ARG A 81 15.52 19.53 -7.88
C ARG A 81 16.62 18.96 -7.79
N SER A 82 16.64 18.29 -8.10
CA SER A 82 17.77 17.78 -7.83
C SER A 82 18.28 17.01 -8.26
#